data_37b0f0026ad74ba7894e7aa3e36e808a
#
_entry.id   37b0f0026ad74ba7894e7aa3e36e808a
#
_cell.length_a   1.000
_cell.length_b   1.000
_cell.length_c   1.000
_cell.angle_alpha   90.00
_cell.angle_beta   90.00
_cell.angle_gamma   90.00
#
_symmetry.space_group_name_H-M   'P 1'
#
loop_
_entity.id
_entity.type
_entity.pdbx_description
1 polymer ?
#
loop_
_entity_poly.entity_id
_entity_poly.type
_entity_poly.pdbx_seq_one_letter_code
_entity_poly.pdbx_strand_id
1 'polypeptide(L)'
;MLQQYQHILVPVDGSYEAELAFKKAVAVAKRNGPKASVHMVHVVDTRAFQNISSFDTTMVEQVTDTAQKTLDKYVAEAKADGLENVDYSIEYGAPKTIIARDVPKDLGIDLIMIGATGLNAVERLLIGSVTEYVTRMAVCDVLVVRTDLENKPAPKPKKK
;
A
#
# COMPACT_ATOMS: atom_id res chain seq x y z
N MET A 1 4.99 -29.29 4.60
CA MET A 1 4.39 -28.02 5.12
C MET A 1 4.16 -27.07 3.96
N LEU A 2 2.95 -26.55 3.81
CA LEU A 2 2.70 -25.51 2.83
C LEU A 2 3.14 -24.16 3.40
N GLN A 3 4.01 -23.47 2.68
CA GLN A 3 4.40 -22.10 3.04
C GLN A 3 3.22 -21.17 2.75
N GLN A 4 2.88 -20.32 3.70
CA GLN A 4 1.79 -19.35 3.60
C GLN A 4 2.22 -18.01 4.15
N TYR A 5 1.74 -16.94 3.53
CA TYR A 5 1.86 -15.59 4.06
C TYR A 5 0.65 -15.31 4.95
N GLN A 6 0.91 -14.92 6.20
CA GLN A 6 -0.12 -14.65 7.21
C GLN A 6 -0.32 -13.15 7.47
N HIS A 7 0.72 -12.34 7.29
CA HIS A 7 0.68 -10.91 7.60
C HIS A 7 1.13 -10.11 6.39
N ILE A 8 0.15 -9.62 5.63
CA ILE A 8 0.39 -8.93 4.37
C ILE A 8 0.29 -7.42 4.57
N LEU A 9 1.33 -6.69 4.15
CA LEU A 9 1.34 -5.22 4.13
C LEU A 9 1.06 -4.71 2.72
N VAL A 10 0.16 -3.73 2.60
CA VAL A 10 -0.12 -3.05 1.33
C VAL A 10 0.07 -1.55 1.50
N PRO A 11 1.12 -0.96 0.92
CA PRO A 11 1.24 0.50 0.84
C PRO A 11 0.16 1.08 -0.08
N VAL A 12 -0.52 2.12 0.38
CA VAL A 12 -1.62 2.78 -0.35
C VAL A 12 -1.32 4.27 -0.46
N ASP A 13 -1.27 4.78 -1.67
CA ASP A 13 -0.99 6.19 -1.98
C ASP A 13 -2.12 6.89 -2.74
N GLY A 14 -3.27 6.24 -2.89
CA GLY A 14 -4.40 6.74 -3.68
C GLY A 14 -4.34 6.39 -5.17
N SER A 15 -3.27 5.75 -5.64
CA SER A 15 -3.15 5.31 -7.03
C SER A 15 -4.01 4.09 -7.32
N TYR A 16 -4.35 3.91 -8.61
CA TYR A 16 -5.08 2.73 -9.07
C TYR A 16 -4.24 1.44 -8.89
N GLU A 17 -2.94 1.52 -9.08
CA GLU A 17 -2.03 0.39 -8.89
C GLU A 17 -2.01 -0.08 -7.42
N ALA A 18 -2.05 0.85 -6.46
CA ALA A 18 -2.17 0.51 -5.04
C ALA A 18 -3.52 -0.14 -4.73
N GLU A 19 -4.60 0.33 -5.35
CA GLU A 19 -5.93 -0.30 -5.22
C GLU A 19 -5.91 -1.74 -5.73
N LEU A 20 -5.29 -2.01 -6.87
CA LEU A 20 -5.13 -3.36 -7.42
C LEU A 20 -4.30 -4.25 -6.49
N ALA A 21 -3.21 -3.73 -5.95
CA ALA A 21 -2.39 -4.45 -4.98
C ALA A 21 -3.21 -4.83 -3.75
N PHE A 22 -4.03 -3.92 -3.25
CA PHE A 22 -4.93 -4.17 -2.12
C PHE A 22 -5.96 -5.28 -2.44
N LYS A 23 -6.65 -5.18 -3.57
CA LYS A 23 -7.64 -6.20 -3.98
C LYS A 23 -7.01 -7.58 -4.11
N LYS A 24 -5.81 -7.67 -4.68
CA LYS A 24 -5.07 -8.94 -4.76
C LYS A 24 -4.64 -9.44 -3.39
N ALA A 25 -4.21 -8.55 -2.49
CA ALA A 25 -3.83 -8.93 -1.13
C ALA A 25 -5.02 -9.51 -0.36
N VAL A 26 -6.21 -8.94 -0.51
CA VAL A 26 -7.45 -9.50 0.06
C VAL A 26 -7.70 -10.92 -0.45
N ALA A 27 -7.58 -11.14 -1.76
CA ALA A 27 -7.76 -12.45 -2.35
C ALA A 27 -6.73 -13.47 -1.84
N VAL A 28 -5.46 -13.08 -1.72
CA VAL A 28 -4.40 -13.93 -1.16
C VAL A 28 -4.67 -14.27 0.30
N ALA A 29 -5.00 -13.28 1.13
CA ALA A 29 -5.29 -13.48 2.54
C ALA A 29 -6.49 -14.44 2.75
N LYS A 30 -7.56 -14.28 1.98
CA LYS A 30 -8.72 -15.16 2.05
C LYS A 30 -8.36 -16.62 1.75
N ARG A 31 -7.48 -16.86 0.75
CA ARG A 31 -7.02 -18.22 0.43
C ARG A 31 -6.11 -18.80 1.50
N ASN A 32 -5.35 -17.97 2.19
CA ASN A 32 -4.37 -18.41 3.19
C ASN A 32 -5.01 -18.74 4.55
N GLY A 33 -6.31 -18.53 4.69
CA GLY A 33 -7.08 -18.97 5.84
C GLY A 33 -7.42 -17.88 6.86
N PRO A 34 -8.12 -18.25 7.94
CA PRO A 34 -8.73 -17.27 8.85
C PRO A 34 -7.74 -16.49 9.71
N LYS A 35 -6.49 -16.94 9.79
CA LYS A 35 -5.44 -16.23 10.53
C LYS A 35 -4.72 -15.18 9.69
N ALA A 36 -4.89 -15.20 8.37
CA ALA A 36 -4.25 -14.24 7.49
C ALA A 36 -4.87 -12.85 7.64
N SER A 37 -4.03 -11.84 7.59
CA SER A 37 -4.42 -10.43 7.75
C SER A 37 -3.82 -9.56 6.66
N VAL A 38 -4.52 -8.47 6.35
CA VAL A 38 -4.03 -7.39 5.49
C VAL A 38 -3.97 -6.11 6.29
N HIS A 39 -2.79 -5.51 6.35
CA HIS A 39 -2.58 -4.18 6.91
C HIS A 39 -2.23 -3.21 5.79
N MET A 40 -2.98 -2.13 5.66
CA MET A 40 -2.65 -1.04 4.73
C MET A 40 -1.84 0.01 5.46
N VAL A 41 -0.87 0.60 4.78
CA VAL A 41 -0.15 1.76 5.29
C VAL A 41 -0.20 2.90 4.26
N HIS A 42 -0.63 4.07 4.72
CA HIS A 42 -0.48 5.31 4.00
C HIS A 42 0.58 6.15 4.69
N VAL A 43 1.62 6.54 3.97
CA VAL A 43 2.69 7.38 4.50
C VAL A 43 2.52 8.80 4.00
N VAL A 44 2.34 9.73 4.92
CA VAL A 44 2.38 11.17 4.64
C VAL A 44 3.84 11.58 4.62
N ASP A 45 4.36 11.91 3.43
CA ASP A 45 5.76 12.35 3.28
C ASP A 45 5.93 13.76 3.81
N THR A 46 6.38 13.86 5.05
CA THR A 46 6.55 15.16 5.72
C THR A 46 7.64 16.01 5.10
N ARG A 47 8.56 15.44 4.33
CA ARG A 47 9.59 16.18 3.60
C ARG A 47 8.99 17.09 2.54
N ALA A 48 7.84 16.72 1.97
CA ALA A 48 7.14 17.55 1.00
C ALA A 48 6.66 18.89 1.57
N PHE A 49 6.49 18.98 2.89
CA PHE A 49 6.01 20.17 3.59
C PHE A 49 7.13 21.04 4.18
N GLN A 50 8.36 20.53 4.26
CA GLN A 50 9.47 21.24 4.92
C GLN A 50 9.93 22.51 4.19
N ASN A 51 9.71 22.58 2.88
CA ASN A 51 10.13 23.71 2.03
C ASN A 51 9.02 24.73 1.78
N ILE A 52 7.88 24.57 2.42
CA ILE A 52 6.75 25.50 2.30
C ILE A 52 6.90 26.54 3.42
N SER A 53 7.08 27.81 3.06
CA SER A 53 7.28 28.92 4.00
C SER A 53 6.08 29.21 4.92
N SER A 54 4.94 28.60 4.63
CA SER A 54 3.73 28.63 5.45
C SER A 54 3.30 27.20 5.78
N PHE A 55 4.19 26.41 6.40
CA PHE A 55 3.82 25.09 6.90
C PHE A 55 2.63 25.23 7.85
N ASP A 56 1.47 24.79 7.40
CA ASP A 56 0.24 24.83 8.16
C ASP A 56 -0.14 23.38 8.53
N THR A 57 -0.31 23.13 9.82
CA THR A 57 -0.84 21.86 10.34
C THR A 57 -2.17 21.48 9.71
N THR A 58 -2.95 22.44 9.24
CA THR A 58 -4.21 22.22 8.50
C THR A 58 -4.00 21.42 7.23
N MET A 59 -2.88 21.62 6.50
CA MET A 59 -2.58 20.84 5.30
C MET A 59 -2.34 19.37 5.63
N VAL A 60 -1.60 19.09 6.70
CA VAL A 60 -1.36 17.72 7.17
C VAL A 60 -2.65 17.05 7.61
N GLU A 61 -3.50 17.77 8.33
CA GLU A 61 -4.82 17.30 8.75
C GLU A 61 -5.71 16.96 7.56
N GLN A 62 -5.76 17.81 6.53
CA GLN A 62 -6.53 17.55 5.30
C GLN A 62 -6.07 16.32 4.55
N VAL A 63 -4.76 16.15 4.40
CA VAL A 63 -4.17 14.96 3.76
C VAL A 63 -4.49 13.72 4.57
N THR A 64 -4.38 13.79 5.88
CA THR A 64 -4.70 12.70 6.80
C THR A 64 -6.18 12.32 6.71
N ASP A 65 -7.08 13.28 6.74
CA ASP A 65 -8.53 13.04 6.64
C ASP A 65 -8.92 12.39 5.32
N THR A 66 -8.34 12.84 4.21
CA THR A 66 -8.57 12.25 2.89
C THR A 66 -8.07 10.82 2.83
N ALA A 67 -6.87 10.55 3.35
CA ALA A 67 -6.31 9.20 3.42
C ALA A 67 -7.18 8.29 4.29
N GLN A 68 -7.62 8.77 5.45
CA GLN A 68 -8.48 8.00 6.35
C GLN A 68 -9.79 7.59 5.70
N LYS A 69 -10.45 8.48 4.99
CA LYS A 69 -11.69 8.14 4.26
C LYS A 69 -11.49 7.07 3.22
N THR A 70 -10.40 7.15 2.47
CA THR A 70 -10.04 6.12 1.46
C THR A 70 -9.77 4.77 2.12
N LEU A 71 -8.99 4.76 3.21
CA LEU A 71 -8.65 3.54 3.93
C LEU A 71 -9.86 2.91 4.62
N ASP A 72 -10.73 3.72 5.21
CA ASP A 72 -11.98 3.24 5.80
C ASP A 72 -12.87 2.55 4.75
N LYS A 73 -12.96 3.12 3.56
CA LYS A 73 -13.68 2.52 2.43
C LYS A 73 -13.07 1.16 2.06
N TYR A 74 -11.76 1.06 1.97
CA TYR A 74 -11.09 -0.21 1.63
C TYR A 74 -11.30 -1.27 2.71
N VAL A 75 -11.26 -0.90 3.98
CA VAL A 75 -11.58 -1.82 5.09
C VAL A 75 -13.00 -2.35 4.95
N ALA A 76 -13.98 -1.46 4.71
CA ALA A 76 -15.38 -1.86 4.53
C ALA A 76 -15.56 -2.80 3.33
N GLU A 77 -14.92 -2.52 2.21
CA GLU A 77 -14.96 -3.37 1.02
C GLU A 77 -14.35 -4.75 1.28
N ALA A 78 -13.20 -4.81 1.97
CA ALA A 78 -12.55 -6.08 2.31
C ALA A 78 -13.41 -6.93 3.24
N LYS A 79 -14.01 -6.34 4.26
CA LYS A 79 -14.91 -7.04 5.18
C LYS A 79 -16.16 -7.54 4.48
N ALA A 80 -16.75 -6.75 3.59
CA ALA A 80 -17.90 -7.17 2.76
C ALA A 80 -17.53 -8.34 1.84
N ASP A 81 -16.26 -8.42 1.40
CA ASP A 81 -15.74 -9.53 0.58
C ASP A 81 -15.32 -10.75 1.41
N GLY A 82 -15.45 -10.71 2.73
CA GLY A 82 -15.24 -11.84 3.63
C GLY A 82 -13.89 -11.89 4.33
N LEU A 83 -13.05 -10.85 4.24
CA LEU A 83 -11.81 -10.74 5.01
C LEU A 83 -12.07 -10.04 6.34
N GLU A 84 -11.96 -10.79 7.46
CA GLU A 84 -12.21 -10.25 8.79
C GLU A 84 -11.00 -9.43 9.31
N ASN A 85 -9.78 -9.92 9.07
CA ASN A 85 -8.54 -9.35 9.61
C ASN A 85 -7.96 -8.33 8.65
N VAL A 86 -8.53 -7.15 8.63
CA VAL A 86 -8.06 -6.01 7.81
C VAL A 86 -8.07 -4.74 8.64
N ASP A 87 -6.96 -4.01 8.59
CA ASP A 87 -6.80 -2.72 9.26
C ASP A 87 -5.82 -1.83 8.50
N TYR A 88 -5.52 -0.68 9.05
CA TYR A 88 -4.56 0.25 8.47
C TYR A 88 -3.88 1.12 9.52
N SER A 89 -2.79 1.73 9.12
CA SER A 89 -2.17 2.85 9.83
C SER A 89 -1.83 3.99 8.85
N ILE A 90 -1.77 5.19 9.39
CA ILE A 90 -1.26 6.37 8.69
C ILE A 90 0.02 6.77 9.41
N GLU A 91 1.12 6.75 8.67
CA GLU A 91 2.45 7.03 9.16
C GLU A 91 2.96 8.35 8.58
N TYR A 92 3.88 8.99 9.28
CA TYR A 92 4.45 10.29 8.89
C TYR A 92 5.96 10.16 8.81
N GLY A 93 6.54 10.57 7.69
CA GLY A 93 7.98 10.52 7.51
C GLY A 93 8.40 10.12 6.10
N ALA A 94 9.48 9.36 5.99
CA ALA A 94 10.03 8.89 4.73
C ALA A 94 9.37 7.58 4.28
N PRO A 95 8.60 7.57 3.16
CA PRO A 95 7.86 6.39 2.73
C PRO A 95 8.74 5.16 2.53
N LYS A 96 9.91 5.31 1.95
CA LYS A 96 10.80 4.19 1.61
C LYS A 96 11.16 3.35 2.83
N THR A 97 11.65 3.98 3.89
CA THR A 97 12.11 3.27 5.09
C THR A 97 10.96 2.78 5.95
N ILE A 98 9.88 3.54 6.04
CA ILE A 98 8.69 3.14 6.79
C ILE A 98 8.08 1.87 6.19
N ILE A 99 7.91 1.82 4.86
CA ILE A 99 7.31 0.68 4.16
C ILE A 99 8.25 -0.53 4.12
N ALA A 100 9.54 -0.31 3.85
CA ALA A 100 10.49 -1.41 3.69
C ALA A 100 10.89 -2.06 5.01
N ARG A 101 10.95 -1.31 6.11
CA ARG A 101 11.58 -1.74 7.36
C ARG A 101 10.74 -1.52 8.60
N ASP A 102 10.29 -0.29 8.85
CA ASP A 102 9.74 0.09 10.16
C ASP A 102 8.42 -0.63 10.43
N VAL A 103 7.43 -0.47 9.56
CA VAL A 103 6.12 -1.14 9.71
C VAL A 103 6.25 -2.68 9.61
N PRO A 104 7.01 -3.24 8.66
CA PRO A 104 7.20 -4.69 8.62
C PRO A 104 7.79 -5.28 9.91
N LYS A 105 8.76 -4.61 10.53
CA LYS A 105 9.32 -5.06 11.81
C LYS A 105 8.33 -4.96 12.97
N ASP A 106 7.64 -3.83 13.04
CA ASP A 106 6.71 -3.55 14.15
C ASP A 106 5.52 -4.51 14.15
N LEU A 107 5.02 -4.86 12.97
CA LEU A 107 3.83 -5.70 12.80
C LEU A 107 4.11 -7.16 12.44
N GLY A 108 5.37 -7.54 12.30
CA GLY A 108 5.72 -8.91 11.90
C GLY A 108 5.22 -9.27 10.50
N ILE A 109 5.32 -8.34 9.56
CA ILE A 109 4.90 -8.55 8.17
C ILE A 109 5.79 -9.60 7.50
N ASP A 110 5.18 -10.53 6.80
CA ASP A 110 5.87 -11.60 6.05
C ASP A 110 5.78 -11.43 4.52
N LEU A 111 4.89 -10.57 4.04
CA LEU A 111 4.76 -10.23 2.62
C LEU A 111 4.35 -8.77 2.45
N ILE A 112 5.05 -8.03 1.60
CA ILE A 112 4.60 -6.73 1.10
C ILE A 112 4.04 -6.93 -0.32
N MET A 113 2.80 -6.51 -0.54
CA MET A 113 2.20 -6.46 -1.88
C MET A 113 2.07 -4.99 -2.29
N ILE A 114 2.80 -4.60 -3.31
CA ILE A 114 2.96 -3.21 -3.72
C ILE A 114 2.70 -3.04 -5.22
N GLY A 115 2.02 -1.96 -5.60
CA GLY A 115 1.86 -1.60 -7.00
C GLY A 115 3.20 -1.25 -7.67
N ALA A 116 3.33 -1.55 -8.94
CA ALA A 116 4.58 -1.30 -9.69
C ALA A 116 4.92 0.17 -9.78
N THR A 117 3.91 1.04 -9.82
CA THR A 117 4.04 2.49 -9.93
C THR A 117 3.05 3.18 -9.00
N GLY A 118 3.28 4.46 -8.71
CA GLY A 118 2.37 5.28 -7.91
C GLY A 118 1.75 6.42 -8.72
N LEU A 119 1.26 7.44 -8.02
CA LEU A 119 0.54 8.59 -8.62
C LEU A 119 1.36 9.35 -9.67
N ASN A 120 2.69 9.41 -9.51
CA ASN A 120 3.59 10.21 -10.36
C ASN A 120 4.25 9.39 -11.47
N ALA A 121 3.72 8.22 -11.80
CA ALA A 121 4.28 7.39 -12.86
C ALA A 121 4.08 8.01 -14.25
N VAL A 122 5.17 8.28 -14.94
CA VAL A 122 5.16 8.86 -16.28
C VAL A 122 5.14 7.78 -17.36
N GLU A 123 5.78 6.65 -17.10
CA GLU A 123 5.85 5.52 -18.05
C GLU A 123 5.62 4.17 -17.35
N ARG A 124 4.92 3.26 -18.04
CA ARG A 124 4.59 1.92 -17.52
C ARG A 124 5.77 0.97 -17.45
N LEU A 125 6.85 1.27 -18.16
CA LEU A 125 8.04 0.42 -18.19
C LEU A 125 8.94 0.64 -16.98
N LEU A 126 8.73 1.72 -16.22
CA LEU A 126 9.53 2.07 -15.07
C LEU A 126 8.80 1.67 -13.78
N ILE A 127 9.54 1.02 -12.90
CA ILE A 127 9.10 0.81 -11.52
C ILE A 127 9.22 2.13 -10.77
N GLY A 128 8.19 2.48 -9.97
CA GLY A 128 8.22 3.66 -9.12
C GLY A 128 9.38 3.63 -8.11
N SER A 129 9.85 4.79 -7.69
CA SER A 129 11.02 4.91 -6.82
C SER A 129 10.84 4.23 -5.45
N VAL A 130 9.64 4.31 -4.87
CA VAL A 130 9.33 3.62 -3.61
C VAL A 130 9.31 2.11 -3.82
N THR A 131 8.66 1.64 -4.87
CA THR A 131 8.58 0.21 -5.21
C THR A 131 9.95 -0.39 -5.46
N GLU A 132 10.83 0.32 -6.20
CA GLU A 132 12.21 -0.10 -6.43
C GLU A 132 12.98 -0.23 -5.12
N TYR A 133 12.90 0.76 -4.26
CA TYR A 133 13.57 0.74 -2.97
C TYR A 133 13.06 -0.40 -2.08
N VAL A 134 11.75 -0.55 -1.98
CA VAL A 134 11.10 -1.61 -1.17
C VAL A 134 11.52 -2.98 -1.67
N THR A 135 11.51 -3.21 -2.97
CA THR A 135 11.92 -4.49 -3.58
C THR A 135 13.36 -4.84 -3.21
N ARG A 136 14.24 -3.85 -3.17
CA ARG A 136 15.67 -4.05 -2.88
C ARG A 136 15.98 -4.14 -1.39
N MET A 137 15.26 -3.40 -0.55
CA MET A 137 15.64 -3.16 0.85
C MET A 137 14.67 -3.74 1.89
N ALA A 138 13.56 -4.34 1.49
CA ALA A 138 12.58 -4.87 2.44
C ALA A 138 13.16 -6.00 3.28
N VAL A 139 12.68 -6.10 4.51
CA VAL A 139 13.07 -7.16 5.47
C VAL A 139 12.26 -8.45 5.30
N CYS A 140 11.32 -8.47 4.35
CA CYS A 140 10.46 -9.61 4.03
C CYS A 140 10.28 -9.73 2.51
N ASP A 141 9.55 -10.73 2.08
CA ASP A 141 9.24 -10.93 0.66
C ASP A 141 8.37 -9.80 0.10
N VAL A 142 8.57 -9.50 -1.18
CA VAL A 142 7.84 -8.43 -1.89
C VAL A 142 7.25 -8.98 -3.18
N LEU A 143 5.94 -8.80 -3.33
CA LEU A 143 5.22 -9.08 -4.57
C LEU A 143 4.84 -7.75 -5.23
N VAL A 144 5.37 -7.51 -6.42
CA VAL A 144 5.02 -6.32 -7.22
C VAL A 144 3.81 -6.63 -8.08
N VAL A 145 2.72 -5.89 -7.86
CA VAL A 145 1.44 -6.11 -8.56
C VAL A 145 1.36 -5.21 -9.79
N ARG A 146 1.16 -5.82 -10.97
CA ARG A 146 1.08 -5.14 -12.27
C ARG A 146 -0.25 -5.32 -12.98
N THR A 147 -1.06 -6.25 -12.51
CA THR A 147 -2.25 -6.72 -13.22
C THR A 147 -3.48 -6.65 -12.31
N ASP A 148 -4.64 -6.72 -12.92
CA ASP A 148 -5.93 -6.79 -12.21
C ASP A 148 -6.22 -8.19 -11.64
N LEU A 149 -7.41 -8.38 -11.09
CA LEU A 149 -7.81 -9.67 -10.49
C LEU A 149 -7.94 -10.82 -11.51
N GLU A 150 -8.01 -10.51 -12.80
CA GLU A 150 -8.01 -11.49 -13.89
C GLU A 150 -6.60 -11.72 -14.47
N ASN A 151 -5.57 -11.15 -13.85
CA ASN A 151 -4.18 -11.17 -14.30
C ASN A 151 -3.97 -10.50 -15.68
N LYS A 152 -4.81 -9.53 -15.99
CA LYS A 152 -4.68 -8.70 -17.19
C LYS A 152 -3.94 -7.40 -16.86
N PRO A 153 -3.14 -6.86 -17.80
CA PRO A 153 -2.49 -5.56 -17.57
C PRO A 153 -3.50 -4.49 -17.17
N ALA A 154 -3.15 -3.71 -16.16
CA ALA A 154 -4.00 -2.61 -15.71
C ALA A 154 -4.26 -1.62 -16.86
N PRO A 155 -5.49 -1.12 -17.04
CA PRO A 155 -5.78 -0.14 -18.07
C PRO A 155 -4.94 1.13 -17.88
N LYS A 156 -4.56 1.75 -18.98
CA LYS A 156 -3.84 3.04 -18.92
C LYS A 156 -4.73 4.07 -18.19
N PRO A 157 -4.16 4.85 -17.25
CA PRO A 157 -4.88 5.98 -16.72
C PRO A 157 -5.36 6.85 -17.89
N LYS A 158 -6.65 7.16 -17.93
CA LYS A 158 -7.17 8.11 -18.91
C LYS A 158 -6.43 9.43 -18.68
N LYS A 159 -5.74 9.92 -19.70
CA LYS A 159 -5.21 11.28 -19.66
C LYS A 159 -6.38 12.22 -19.41
N LYS A 160 -6.35 12.90 -18.29
CA LYS A 160 -7.24 14.03 -18.05
C LYS A 160 -6.81 15.21 -18.89
#